data_0629cebf5e4d180ef74e1275cd09bdc2
#
_entry.id   0629cebf5e4d180ef74e1275cd09bdc2
#
_cell.length_a   1.000
_cell.length_b   1.000
_cell.length_c   1.000
_cell.angle_alpha   90.00
_cell.angle_beta   90.00
_cell.angle_gamma   90.00
#
_symmetry.space_group_name_H-M   'P 1'
#
loop_
_entity.id
_entity.type
_entity.pdbx_description
1 polymer ?
#
loop_
_entity_poly.entity_id
_entity_poly.type
_entity_poly.pdbx_seq_one_letter_code
_entity_poly.pdbx_strand_id
1 'polypeptide(L)'
;MSILYLDTSALVKQYVLEAGSKDVQKLIRSADHSGTSLITRAEMASAMARAVRRKLLVSTEAEVAWNEFLTDWSSLSRLSVSRQIADRASTLAWEYTLRGYDAMHLASAVLWQETLETQITVATFDRELWSAAEQMGLTVWPDQLPRS
;
A
#
# COMPACT_ATOMS: atom_id res chain seq x y z
N MET A 1 -2.97 -0.44 20.05
CA MET A 1 -3.84 -0.50 18.85
C MET A 1 -2.95 -0.63 17.63
N SER A 2 -3.20 -1.62 16.78
CA SER A 2 -2.40 -1.85 15.59
C SER A 2 -3.00 -1.11 14.39
N ILE A 3 -2.18 -0.27 13.76
CA ILE A 3 -2.57 0.55 12.61
C ILE A 3 -1.67 0.19 11.45
N LEU A 4 -2.28 -0.17 10.35
CA LEU A 4 -1.62 -0.70 9.17
C LEU A 4 -1.85 0.21 7.97
N TYR A 5 -0.78 0.68 7.37
CA TYR A 5 -0.81 1.34 6.06
C TYR A 5 -0.38 0.33 5.00
N LEU A 6 -1.17 0.19 3.95
CA LEU A 6 -0.83 -0.69 2.83
C LEU A 6 -0.65 0.14 1.56
N ASP A 7 0.48 -0.06 0.88
CA ASP A 7 0.60 0.43 -0.49
C ASP A 7 -0.12 -0.54 -1.44
N THR A 8 -0.15 -0.22 -2.71
CA THR A 8 -0.85 -1.04 -3.70
C THR A 8 -0.24 -2.42 -3.83
N SER A 9 1.10 -2.55 -3.75
CA SER A 9 1.78 -3.84 -3.88
C SER A 9 1.36 -4.84 -2.81
N ALA A 10 1.06 -4.35 -1.60
CA ALA A 10 0.59 -5.19 -0.51
C ALA A 10 -0.92 -5.42 -0.59
N LEU A 11 -1.69 -4.34 -0.83
CA LEU A 11 -3.15 -4.43 -0.81
C LEU A 11 -3.70 -5.32 -1.93
N VAL A 12 -3.07 -5.34 -3.10
CA VAL A 12 -3.52 -6.18 -4.21
C VAL A 12 -3.53 -7.66 -3.85
N LYS A 13 -2.65 -8.08 -2.97
CA LYS A 13 -2.55 -9.48 -2.52
C LYS A 13 -3.74 -9.95 -1.68
N GLN A 14 -4.53 -9.03 -1.16
CA GLN A 14 -5.78 -9.34 -0.47
C GLN A 14 -6.83 -9.88 -1.45
N TYR A 15 -6.79 -9.43 -2.70
CA TYR A 15 -7.84 -9.68 -3.70
C TYR A 15 -7.40 -10.59 -4.84
N VAL A 16 -6.12 -10.57 -5.16
CA VAL A 16 -5.54 -11.40 -6.23
C VAL A 16 -4.61 -12.42 -5.58
N LEU A 17 -4.90 -13.69 -5.78
CA LEU A 17 -4.13 -14.77 -5.17
C LEU A 17 -2.76 -14.89 -5.83
N GLU A 18 -1.72 -14.62 -5.05
CA GLU A 18 -0.33 -14.70 -5.47
C GLU A 18 0.57 -14.95 -4.25
N ALA A 19 1.89 -15.03 -4.46
CA ALA A 19 2.83 -15.20 -3.36
C ALA A 19 2.64 -14.10 -2.30
N GLY A 20 2.53 -14.49 -1.03
CA GLY A 20 2.32 -13.56 0.08
C GLY A 20 0.86 -13.25 0.42
N SER A 21 -0.10 -13.69 -0.39
CA SER A 21 -1.53 -13.37 -0.17
C SER A 21 -2.04 -13.84 1.19
N LYS A 22 -1.70 -15.05 1.61
CA LYS A 22 -2.15 -15.58 2.90
C LYS A 22 -1.63 -14.74 4.08
N ASP A 23 -0.38 -14.31 4.00
CA ASP A 23 0.24 -13.50 5.03
C ASP A 23 -0.36 -12.09 5.07
N VAL A 24 -0.63 -11.49 3.92
CA VAL A 24 -1.31 -10.19 3.84
C VAL A 24 -2.72 -10.28 4.42
N GLN A 25 -3.48 -11.30 4.04
CA GLN A 25 -4.84 -11.52 4.55
C GLN A 25 -4.84 -11.64 6.07
N LYS A 26 -3.90 -12.40 6.61
CA LYS A 26 -3.74 -12.57 8.06
C LYS A 26 -3.38 -11.24 8.74
N LEU A 27 -2.45 -10.48 8.14
CA LEU A 27 -2.03 -9.19 8.65
C LEU A 27 -3.21 -8.21 8.74
N ILE A 28 -3.98 -8.10 7.66
CA ILE A 28 -5.16 -7.22 7.62
C ILE A 28 -6.19 -7.63 8.66
N ARG A 29 -6.48 -8.93 8.81
CA ARG A 29 -7.43 -9.41 9.81
C ARG A 29 -7.00 -9.10 11.24
N SER A 30 -5.69 -9.09 11.51
CA SER A 30 -5.16 -8.85 12.85
C SER A 30 -4.99 -7.37 13.19
N ALA A 31 -5.04 -6.48 12.20
CA ALA A 31 -4.92 -5.05 12.42
C ALA A 31 -6.24 -4.46 12.93
N ASP A 32 -6.14 -3.52 13.87
CA ASP A 32 -7.33 -2.81 14.36
C ASP A 32 -7.85 -1.81 13.32
N HIS A 33 -6.94 -1.16 12.59
CA HIS A 33 -7.29 -0.24 11.51
C HIS A 33 -6.34 -0.42 10.35
N SER A 34 -6.89 -0.34 9.15
CA SER A 34 -6.11 -0.38 7.90
C SER A 34 -6.42 0.85 7.06
N GLY A 35 -5.41 1.37 6.43
CA GLY A 35 -5.53 2.53 5.56
C GLY A 35 -4.61 2.46 4.36
N THR A 36 -4.88 3.32 3.41
CA THR A 36 -4.11 3.45 2.17
C THR A 36 -4.31 4.85 1.61
N SER A 37 -3.63 5.16 0.52
CA SER A 37 -3.83 6.43 -0.18
C SER A 37 -5.00 6.36 -1.15
N LEU A 38 -5.64 7.50 -1.43
CA LEU A 38 -6.63 7.60 -2.50
C LEU A 38 -6.08 7.17 -3.86
N ILE A 39 -4.78 7.35 -4.11
CA ILE A 39 -4.16 6.91 -5.40
C ILE A 39 -4.23 5.40 -5.57
N THR A 40 -4.33 4.65 -4.50
CA THR A 40 -4.39 3.19 -4.54
C THR A 40 -5.55 2.69 -5.38
N ARG A 41 -6.67 3.42 -5.40
CA ARG A 41 -7.82 3.01 -6.22
C ARG A 41 -7.46 2.93 -7.70
N ALA A 42 -6.77 3.93 -8.23
CA ALA A 42 -6.33 3.93 -9.63
C ALA A 42 -5.22 2.91 -9.88
N GLU A 43 -4.31 2.77 -8.92
CA GLU A 43 -3.22 1.80 -9.03
C GLU A 43 -3.74 0.36 -9.02
N MET A 44 -4.74 0.05 -8.20
CA MET A 44 -5.40 -1.26 -8.18
C MET A 44 -6.07 -1.57 -9.51
N ALA A 45 -6.80 -0.62 -10.07
CA ALA A 45 -7.42 -0.78 -11.40
C ALA A 45 -6.36 -1.08 -12.46
N SER A 46 -5.26 -0.34 -12.44
CA SER A 46 -4.13 -0.53 -13.35
C SER A 46 -3.49 -1.92 -13.18
N ALA A 47 -3.28 -2.35 -11.94
CA ALA A 47 -2.70 -3.66 -11.64
C ALA A 47 -3.57 -4.80 -12.16
N MET A 48 -4.88 -4.71 -11.95
CA MET A 48 -5.83 -5.74 -12.43
C MET A 48 -5.91 -5.77 -13.96
N ALA A 49 -5.93 -4.60 -14.60
CA ALA A 49 -5.93 -4.51 -16.06
C ALA A 49 -4.67 -5.14 -16.66
N ARG A 50 -3.49 -4.88 -16.06
CA ARG A 50 -2.24 -5.50 -16.51
C ARG A 50 -2.24 -7.01 -16.32
N ALA A 51 -2.78 -7.50 -15.19
CA ALA A 51 -2.86 -8.94 -14.92
C ALA A 51 -3.72 -9.65 -15.97
N VAL A 52 -4.84 -9.06 -16.37
CA VAL A 52 -5.69 -9.59 -17.45
C VAL A 52 -4.94 -9.58 -18.79
N ARG A 53 -4.31 -8.46 -19.12
CA ARG A 53 -3.57 -8.32 -20.37
C ARG A 53 -2.43 -9.33 -20.48
N ARG A 54 -1.74 -9.61 -19.38
CA ARG A 54 -0.64 -10.58 -19.31
C ARG A 54 -1.12 -12.02 -19.13
N LYS A 55 -2.42 -12.24 -19.16
CA LYS A 55 -3.05 -13.56 -18.98
C LYS A 55 -2.72 -14.24 -17.64
N LEU A 56 -2.46 -13.43 -16.60
CA LEU A 56 -2.30 -13.91 -15.23
C LEU A 56 -3.63 -14.09 -14.53
N LEU A 57 -4.64 -13.35 -14.97
CA LEU A 57 -6.02 -13.46 -14.51
C LEU A 57 -6.94 -13.47 -15.73
N VAL A 58 -8.03 -14.24 -15.65
CA VAL A 58 -9.12 -14.06 -16.62
C VAL A 58 -10.03 -12.91 -16.20
N SER A 59 -10.73 -12.32 -17.16
CA SER A 59 -11.55 -11.12 -16.93
C SER A 59 -12.58 -11.30 -15.80
N THR A 60 -13.19 -12.47 -15.70
CA THR A 60 -14.19 -12.77 -14.66
C THR A 60 -13.57 -12.79 -13.25
N GLU A 61 -12.36 -13.33 -13.12
CA GLU A 61 -11.62 -13.32 -11.85
C GLU A 61 -11.25 -11.89 -11.45
N ALA A 62 -10.79 -11.10 -12.40
CA ALA A 62 -10.44 -9.69 -12.16
C ALA A 62 -11.66 -8.87 -11.73
N GLU A 63 -12.82 -9.14 -12.34
CA GLU A 63 -14.08 -8.47 -12.00
C GLU A 63 -14.50 -8.79 -10.56
N VAL A 64 -14.41 -10.06 -10.16
CA VAL A 64 -14.71 -10.48 -8.78
C VAL A 64 -13.76 -9.80 -7.79
N ALA A 65 -12.46 -9.81 -8.07
CA ALA A 65 -11.45 -9.18 -7.21
C ALA A 65 -11.69 -7.68 -7.08
N TRP A 66 -12.02 -7.01 -8.19
CA TRP A 66 -12.32 -5.58 -8.20
C TRP A 66 -13.55 -5.25 -7.36
N ASN A 67 -14.61 -6.04 -7.47
CA ASN A 67 -15.83 -5.83 -6.70
C ASN A 67 -15.61 -6.06 -5.19
N GLU A 68 -14.80 -7.04 -4.82
CA GLU A 68 -14.40 -7.25 -3.42
C GLU A 68 -13.62 -6.05 -2.90
N PHE A 69 -12.67 -5.56 -3.68
CA PHE A 69 -11.90 -4.35 -3.32
C PHE A 69 -12.82 -3.14 -3.12
N LEU A 70 -13.76 -2.91 -4.03
CA LEU A 70 -14.71 -1.79 -3.90
C LEU A 70 -15.58 -1.92 -2.66
N THR A 71 -15.98 -3.14 -2.29
CA THR A 71 -16.75 -3.39 -1.07
C THR A 71 -15.95 -2.97 0.17
N ASP A 72 -14.66 -3.29 0.20
CA ASP A 72 -13.80 -2.97 1.34
C ASP A 72 -13.30 -1.52 1.34
N TRP A 73 -13.32 -0.86 0.19
CA TRP A 73 -12.77 0.48 0.01
C TRP A 73 -13.32 1.50 1.01
N SER A 74 -14.62 1.45 1.28
CA SER A 74 -15.27 2.35 2.22
C SER A 74 -14.85 2.12 3.68
N SER A 75 -14.39 0.91 4.01
CA SER A 75 -13.94 0.54 5.36
C SER A 75 -12.48 0.90 5.62
N LEU A 76 -11.71 1.16 4.57
CA LEU A 76 -10.32 1.61 4.70
C LEU A 76 -10.27 3.09 5.05
N SER A 77 -9.30 3.47 5.88
CA SER A 77 -8.93 4.87 6.00
C SER A 77 -8.24 5.27 4.69
N ARG A 78 -8.76 6.32 4.04
CA ARG A 78 -8.29 6.73 2.71
C ARG A 78 -7.67 8.11 2.83
N LEU A 79 -6.33 8.14 2.77
CA LEU A 79 -5.60 9.38 2.93
C LEU A 79 -5.67 10.21 1.64
N SER A 80 -6.05 11.47 1.81
CA SER A 80 -6.21 12.39 0.68
C SER A 80 -4.88 12.69 0.00
N VAL A 81 -4.93 12.89 -1.30
CA VAL A 81 -3.82 13.42 -2.06
C VAL A 81 -3.90 14.95 -1.96
N SER A 82 -3.29 15.49 -0.92
CA SER A 82 -3.30 16.92 -0.63
C SER A 82 -2.04 17.60 -1.14
N ARG A 83 -2.06 18.93 -1.18
CA ARG A 83 -0.87 19.73 -1.47
C ARG A 83 0.25 19.43 -0.46
N GLN A 84 -0.10 19.31 0.82
CA GLN A 84 0.85 18.98 1.88
C GLN A 84 1.53 17.63 1.61
N ILE A 85 0.77 16.62 1.20
CA ILE A 85 1.31 15.29 0.85
C ILE A 85 2.21 15.41 -0.38
N ALA A 86 1.80 16.14 -1.41
CA ALA A 86 2.60 16.30 -2.63
C ALA A 86 3.94 17.00 -2.33
N ASP A 87 3.93 18.05 -1.51
CA ASP A 87 5.13 18.76 -1.13
C ASP A 87 6.09 17.85 -0.34
N ARG A 88 5.55 17.10 0.60
CA ARG A 88 6.36 16.16 1.40
C ARG A 88 6.89 15.01 0.54
N ALA A 89 6.07 14.49 -0.35
CA ALA A 89 6.49 13.44 -1.27
C ALA A 89 7.65 13.88 -2.16
N SER A 90 7.66 15.14 -2.62
CA SER A 90 8.75 15.63 -3.45
C SER A 90 10.08 15.64 -2.68
N THR A 91 10.07 16.03 -1.41
CA THR A 91 11.25 15.97 -0.55
C THR A 91 11.73 14.54 -0.34
N LEU A 92 10.81 13.62 -0.07
CA LEU A 92 11.14 12.21 0.15
C LEU A 92 11.63 11.53 -1.13
N ALA A 93 11.03 11.85 -2.27
CA ALA A 93 11.47 11.32 -3.56
C ALA A 93 12.92 11.73 -3.86
N TRP A 94 13.24 12.97 -3.58
CA TRP A 94 14.61 13.48 -3.76
C TRP A 94 15.60 12.81 -2.80
N GLU A 95 15.24 12.73 -1.53
CA GLU A 95 16.13 12.21 -0.49
C GLU A 95 16.40 10.72 -0.63
N TYR A 96 15.37 9.93 -0.93
CA TYR A 96 15.46 8.47 -1.00
C TYR A 96 15.49 7.92 -2.42
N THR A 97 15.50 8.77 -3.41
CA THR A 97 15.46 8.38 -4.83
C THR A 97 14.26 7.47 -5.15
N LEU A 98 13.08 7.88 -4.68
CA LEU A 98 11.85 7.12 -4.91
C LEU A 98 11.12 7.59 -6.16
N ARG A 99 10.42 6.66 -6.81
CA ARG A 99 9.44 7.03 -7.83
C ARG A 99 8.33 7.84 -7.20
N GLY A 100 7.70 8.72 -7.99
CA GLY A 100 6.73 9.68 -7.48
C GLY A 100 5.59 9.07 -6.67
N TYR A 101 4.98 8.01 -7.17
CA TYR A 101 3.87 7.37 -6.44
C TYR A 101 4.32 6.63 -5.18
N ASP A 102 5.54 6.07 -5.16
CA ASP A 102 6.10 5.47 -3.93
C ASP A 102 6.36 6.54 -2.88
N ALA A 103 6.86 7.70 -3.31
CA ALA A 103 7.03 8.85 -2.43
C ALA A 103 5.68 9.36 -1.88
N MET A 104 4.62 9.30 -2.69
CA MET A 104 3.27 9.65 -2.24
C MET A 104 2.77 8.69 -1.16
N HIS A 105 3.01 7.39 -1.32
CA HIS A 105 2.68 6.41 -0.29
C HIS A 105 3.47 6.67 1.00
N LEU A 106 4.76 6.89 0.88
CA LEU A 106 5.60 7.16 2.06
C LEU A 106 5.17 8.42 2.79
N ALA A 107 4.94 9.50 2.06
CA ALA A 107 4.47 10.77 2.63
C ALA A 107 3.13 10.59 3.34
N SER A 108 2.21 9.83 2.75
CA SER A 108 0.90 9.54 3.34
C SER A 108 1.05 8.77 4.65
N ALA A 109 1.88 7.74 4.67
CA ALA A 109 2.11 6.93 5.87
C ALA A 109 2.74 7.77 6.99
N VAL A 110 3.75 8.57 6.66
CA VAL A 110 4.43 9.44 7.64
C VAL A 110 3.47 10.46 8.23
N LEU A 111 2.69 11.14 7.39
CA LEU A 111 1.71 12.13 7.86
C LEU A 111 0.64 11.47 8.73
N TRP A 112 0.20 10.29 8.36
CA TRP A 112 -0.81 9.54 9.12
C TRP A 112 -0.27 9.20 10.51
N GLN A 113 0.96 8.71 10.60
CA GLN A 113 1.62 8.42 11.87
C GLN A 113 1.74 9.67 12.74
N GLU A 114 2.17 10.79 12.15
CA GLU A 114 2.29 12.06 12.86
C GLU A 114 0.93 12.55 13.37
N THR A 115 -0.10 12.47 12.53
CA THR A 115 -1.44 12.94 12.88
C THR A 115 -2.06 12.11 14.00
N LEU A 116 -1.88 10.80 13.96
CA LEU A 116 -2.41 9.88 14.96
C LEU A 116 -1.55 9.83 16.24
N GLU A 117 -0.32 10.32 16.16
CA GLU A 117 0.65 10.23 17.26
C GLU A 117 0.81 8.79 17.76
N THR A 118 0.73 7.84 16.83
CA THR A 118 0.78 6.40 17.13
C THR A 118 1.63 5.72 16.07
N GLN A 119 2.49 4.80 16.51
CA GLN A 119 3.31 4.00 15.59
C GLN A 119 2.41 3.23 14.65
N ILE A 120 2.70 3.31 13.35
CA ILE A 120 2.00 2.54 12.33
C ILE A 120 2.96 1.55 11.67
N THR A 121 2.40 0.51 11.07
CA THR A 121 3.15 -0.44 10.26
C THR A 121 2.88 -0.16 8.79
N VAL A 122 3.93 -0.03 8.00
CA VAL A 122 3.84 0.13 6.55
C VAL A 122 4.06 -1.23 5.90
N ALA A 123 3.03 -1.76 5.26
CA ALA A 123 3.10 -3.02 4.52
C ALA A 123 3.34 -2.74 3.05
N THR A 124 4.44 -3.24 2.51
CA THR A 124 4.80 -3.08 1.11
C THR A 124 5.70 -4.22 0.66
N PHE A 125 5.58 -4.59 -0.60
CA PHE A 125 6.50 -5.53 -1.26
C PHE A 125 7.44 -4.80 -2.21
N ASP A 126 7.34 -3.46 -2.30
CA ASP A 126 8.30 -2.66 -3.06
C ASP A 126 9.53 -2.41 -2.19
N ARG A 127 10.69 -2.89 -2.67
CA ARG A 127 11.93 -2.84 -1.90
C ARG A 127 12.37 -1.41 -1.59
N GLU A 128 12.26 -0.52 -2.55
CA GLU A 128 12.72 0.87 -2.36
C GLU A 128 11.84 1.60 -1.34
N LEU A 129 10.54 1.42 -1.43
CA LEU A 129 9.61 1.98 -0.45
C LEU A 129 9.82 1.36 0.93
N TRP A 130 9.97 0.04 1.00
CA TRP A 130 10.24 -0.68 2.25
C TRP A 130 11.50 -0.15 2.93
N SER A 131 12.59 -0.01 2.17
CA SER A 131 13.86 0.48 2.68
C SER A 131 13.77 1.93 3.16
N ALA A 132 13.13 2.80 2.40
CA ALA A 132 12.95 4.20 2.77
C ALA A 132 12.09 4.34 4.03
N ALA A 133 11.01 3.58 4.14
CA ALA A 133 10.16 3.58 5.32
C ALA A 133 10.93 3.14 6.57
N GLU A 134 11.73 2.09 6.45
CA GLU A 134 12.59 1.61 7.55
C GLU A 134 13.60 2.68 7.97
N GLN A 135 14.28 3.31 7.01
CA GLN A 135 15.25 4.37 7.29
C GLN A 135 14.62 5.57 7.99
N MET A 136 13.36 5.84 7.74
CA MET A 136 12.62 6.91 8.43
C MET A 136 12.12 6.52 9.82
N GLY A 137 12.38 5.30 10.26
CA GLY A 137 11.96 4.83 11.58
C GLY A 137 10.53 4.33 11.65
N LEU A 138 9.87 4.12 10.52
CA LEU A 138 8.56 3.47 10.48
C LEU A 138 8.73 1.97 10.69
N THR A 139 7.74 1.34 11.30
CA THR A 139 7.67 -0.11 11.34
C THR A 139 7.28 -0.62 9.96
N VAL A 140 8.01 -1.59 9.45
CA VAL A 140 7.78 -2.14 8.10
C VAL A 140 7.35 -3.60 8.17
N TRP A 141 6.56 -4.01 7.19
CA TRP A 141 6.15 -5.39 7.01
C TRP A 141 6.21 -5.74 5.52
N PRO A 142 6.71 -6.92 5.13
CA PRO A 142 7.26 -7.99 5.98
C PRO A 142 8.55 -7.57 6.68
N ASP A 143 8.96 -8.32 7.70
CA ASP A 143 10.16 -8.01 8.48
C ASP A 143 11.43 -8.00 7.63
N GLN A 144 11.44 -8.83 6.60
CA GLN A 144 12.53 -8.90 5.63
C GLN A 144 11.94 -9.10 4.24
N LEU A 145 12.47 -8.36 3.27
CA LEU A 145 12.18 -8.60 1.86
C LEU A 145 13.36 -9.36 1.22
N PRO A 146 13.08 -10.40 0.42
CA PRO A 146 14.13 -11.08 -0.33
C PRO A 146 14.87 -10.06 -1.21
N ARG A 147 16.20 -10.17 -1.26
CA ARG A 147 16.98 -9.38 -2.23
C ARG A 147 16.69 -9.93 -3.61
N SER A 148 16.38 -9.03 -4.52
CA SER A 148 16.16 -9.36 -5.93
C SER A 148 17.46 -9.83 -6.58
#